data_33f4e75447c727c213a1ce289630cb1d
#
_entry.id   33f4e75447c727c213a1ce289630cb1d
#
_cell.length_a   1.000
_cell.length_b   1.000
_cell.length_c   1.000
_cell.angle_alpha   90.00
_cell.angle_beta   90.00
_cell.angle_gamma   90.00
#
_symmetry.space_group_name_H-M   'P 1'
#
loop_
_entity.id
_entity.type
_entity.pdbx_description
1 polymer ?
#
loop_
_entity_poly.entity_id
_entity_poly.type
_entity_poly.pdbx_seq_one_letter_code
_entity_poly.pdbx_strand_id
1 'polypeptide(L)'
;MQKDTIIYVTDQRQKYLANMLGGEQTDCRNSGEIDYERVGNIVFPTPFSKLKLINSDIEKLKHNIIINNIAVWGGMMPECFPGVDRGCDFMRDETVIEQNAIVTAEATASIAIQKSIHGIYGSKVLVSGFGKCGKAMARVFFCYGSPCHGDGKEKTGKV
;
A
#
# COMPACT_ATOMS: atom_id res chain seq x y z
N MET A 1 -12.89 27.25 7.32
CA MET A 1 -13.63 26.22 6.56
C MET A 1 -12.82 24.94 6.62
N GLN A 2 -13.48 23.82 6.92
CA GLN A 2 -12.84 22.50 6.85
C GLN A 2 -12.64 22.19 5.37
N LYS A 3 -11.41 21.85 4.98
CA LYS A 3 -11.09 21.47 3.60
C LYS A 3 -11.43 20.00 3.37
N ASP A 4 -11.93 19.70 2.17
CA ASP A 4 -12.37 18.37 1.79
C ASP A 4 -11.17 17.42 1.55
N THR A 5 -11.41 16.13 1.73
CA THR A 5 -10.44 15.07 1.42
C THR A 5 -10.97 14.23 0.28
N ILE A 6 -10.21 14.14 -0.80
CA ILE A 6 -10.53 13.34 -1.98
C ILE A 6 -9.75 12.03 -1.94
N ILE A 7 -10.41 10.91 -2.17
CA ILE A 7 -9.78 9.59 -2.16
C ILE A 7 -10.00 8.89 -3.49
N TYR A 8 -8.92 8.61 -4.20
CA TYR A 8 -8.95 7.84 -5.44
C TYR A 8 -9.13 6.36 -5.13
N VAL A 9 -10.32 5.84 -5.48
CA VAL A 9 -10.70 4.45 -5.18
C VAL A 9 -10.43 3.56 -6.39
N THR A 10 -9.49 2.63 -6.25
CA THR A 10 -9.15 1.63 -7.28
C THR A 10 -9.43 0.20 -6.84
N ASP A 11 -9.55 -0.04 -5.53
CA ASP A 11 -9.89 -1.35 -4.96
C ASP A 11 -10.65 -1.21 -3.62
N GLN A 12 -11.05 -2.34 -3.05
CA GLN A 12 -11.84 -2.38 -1.82
C GLN A 12 -11.12 -1.77 -0.60
N ARG A 13 -9.77 -1.76 -0.59
CA ARG A 13 -8.99 -1.18 0.52
C ARG A 13 -9.15 0.33 0.56
N GLN A 14 -9.07 1.01 -0.61
CA GLN A 14 -9.30 2.45 -0.68
C GLN A 14 -10.76 2.80 -0.39
N LYS A 15 -11.70 1.96 -0.80
CA LYS A 15 -13.11 2.16 -0.46
C LYS A 15 -13.34 2.09 1.06
N TYR A 16 -12.73 1.13 1.73
CA TYR A 16 -12.77 1.02 3.19
C TYR A 16 -12.12 2.25 3.86
N LEU A 17 -10.96 2.66 3.37
CA LEU A 17 -10.26 3.86 3.86
C LEU A 17 -11.11 5.13 3.69
N ALA A 18 -11.77 5.29 2.53
CA ALA A 18 -12.65 6.43 2.27
C ALA A 18 -13.83 6.48 3.25
N ASN A 19 -14.44 5.33 3.54
CA ASN A 19 -15.50 5.25 4.53
C ASN A 19 -15.02 5.59 5.96
N MET A 20 -13.81 5.17 6.33
CA MET A 20 -13.22 5.51 7.63
C MET A 20 -12.89 6.99 7.78
N LEU A 21 -12.37 7.61 6.75
CA LEU A 21 -11.95 9.02 6.76
C LEU A 21 -13.12 9.99 6.51
N GLY A 22 -14.27 9.50 6.05
CA GLY A 22 -15.39 10.35 5.63
C GLY A 22 -15.05 11.22 4.42
N GLY A 23 -14.07 10.81 3.61
CA GLY A 23 -13.62 11.55 2.43
C GLY A 23 -14.48 11.26 1.20
N GLU A 24 -14.50 12.21 0.27
CA GLU A 24 -15.17 12.05 -1.01
C GLU A 24 -14.46 11.02 -1.87
N GLN A 25 -15.22 10.04 -2.37
CA GLN A 25 -14.69 8.98 -3.22
C GLN A 25 -14.73 9.40 -4.68
N THR A 26 -13.61 9.28 -5.37
CA THR A 26 -13.52 9.50 -6.81
C THR A 26 -12.86 8.30 -7.49
N ASP A 27 -13.22 8.05 -8.73
CA ASP A 27 -12.48 7.14 -9.60
C ASP A 27 -11.61 7.94 -10.59
N CYS A 28 -10.78 7.24 -11.34
CA CYS A 28 -9.89 7.86 -12.31
C CYS A 28 -10.65 8.49 -13.50
N ARG A 29 -11.96 8.29 -13.63
CA ARG A 29 -12.77 8.74 -14.78
C ARG A 29 -13.43 10.08 -14.52
N ASN A 30 -13.69 10.41 -13.24
CA ASN A 30 -14.45 11.59 -12.82
C ASN A 30 -13.57 12.74 -12.29
N SER A 31 -12.27 12.70 -12.51
CA SER A 31 -11.33 13.72 -12.03
C SER A 31 -11.57 15.14 -12.59
N GLY A 32 -12.38 15.27 -13.62
CA GLY A 32 -12.72 16.57 -14.23
C GLY A 32 -13.77 17.41 -13.47
N GLU A 33 -14.46 16.82 -12.50
CA GLU A 33 -15.54 17.47 -11.74
C GLU A 33 -15.10 17.94 -10.34
N ILE A 34 -13.82 17.77 -9.99
CA ILE A 34 -13.30 18.12 -8.66
C ILE A 34 -13.08 19.63 -8.55
N ASP A 35 -13.73 20.26 -7.57
CA ASP A 35 -13.45 21.63 -7.16
C ASP A 35 -12.20 21.68 -6.25
N TYR A 36 -11.04 21.82 -6.86
CA TYR A 36 -9.76 21.79 -6.15
C TYR A 36 -9.55 22.94 -5.16
N GLU A 37 -10.29 24.04 -5.24
CA GLU A 37 -10.19 25.15 -4.28
C GLU A 37 -10.65 24.74 -2.88
N ARG A 38 -11.58 23.80 -2.80
CA ARG A 38 -12.10 23.26 -1.55
C ARG A 38 -11.29 22.10 -1.00
N VAL A 39 -10.41 21.49 -1.81
CA VAL A 39 -9.65 20.31 -1.44
C VAL A 39 -8.43 20.67 -0.60
N GLY A 40 -8.26 19.99 0.51
CA GLY A 40 -7.07 20.10 1.38
C GLY A 40 -6.16 18.88 1.29
N ASN A 41 -6.74 17.71 1.05
CA ASN A 41 -6.02 16.45 1.00
C ASN A 41 -6.45 15.61 -0.18
N ILE A 42 -5.49 14.94 -0.80
CA ILE A 42 -5.72 13.90 -1.81
C ILE A 42 -5.04 12.61 -1.36
N VAL A 43 -5.78 11.51 -1.39
CA VAL A 43 -5.26 10.18 -1.07
C VAL A 43 -5.25 9.34 -2.34
N PHE A 44 -4.06 8.93 -2.76
CA PHE A 44 -3.85 8.07 -3.91
C PHE A 44 -3.79 6.58 -3.55
N PRO A 45 -4.05 5.68 -4.50
CA PRO A 45 -3.94 4.26 -4.27
C PRO A 45 -2.51 3.81 -3.96
N THR A 46 -2.39 2.68 -3.28
CA THR A 46 -1.13 2.00 -3.03
C THR A 46 -1.10 0.67 -3.80
N PRO A 47 -0.17 0.47 -4.74
CA PRO A 47 0.81 1.43 -5.25
C PRO A 47 0.18 2.53 -6.12
N PHE A 48 0.85 3.70 -6.22
CA PHE A 48 0.42 4.82 -7.05
C PHE A 48 0.17 4.42 -8.52
N SER A 49 0.93 3.45 -9.04
CA SER A 49 0.78 2.92 -10.41
C SER A 49 -0.59 2.32 -10.72
N LYS A 50 -1.44 2.08 -9.72
CA LYS A 50 -2.85 1.70 -9.93
C LYS A 50 -3.72 2.86 -10.42
N LEU A 51 -3.26 4.10 -10.24
CA LEU A 51 -3.92 5.28 -10.77
C LEU A 51 -3.80 5.30 -12.30
N LYS A 52 -4.90 5.06 -12.99
CA LYS A 52 -4.95 5.01 -14.46
C LYS A 52 -5.49 6.33 -15.01
N LEU A 53 -4.74 7.40 -14.87
CA LEU A 53 -5.00 8.67 -15.52
C LEU A 53 -4.21 8.78 -16.81
N ILE A 54 -4.76 9.48 -17.80
CA ILE A 54 -4.00 9.88 -18.98
C ILE A 54 -3.01 10.99 -18.61
N ASN A 55 -1.93 11.12 -19.36
CA ASN A 55 -0.84 12.06 -19.02
C ASN A 55 -1.31 13.51 -18.88
N SER A 56 -2.24 13.96 -19.75
CA SER A 56 -2.82 15.31 -19.66
C SER A 56 -3.54 15.57 -18.35
N ASP A 57 -4.23 14.57 -17.82
CA ASP A 57 -4.99 14.70 -16.56
C ASP A 57 -4.06 14.65 -15.35
N ILE A 58 -2.96 13.90 -15.42
CA ILE A 58 -1.91 13.90 -14.40
C ILE A 58 -1.26 15.27 -14.29
N GLU A 59 -0.95 15.91 -15.41
CA GLU A 59 -0.33 17.25 -15.40
C GLU A 59 -1.30 18.33 -14.87
N LYS A 60 -2.58 18.28 -15.25
CA LYS A 60 -3.62 19.14 -14.67
C LYS A 60 -3.76 18.94 -13.16
N LEU A 61 -3.76 17.67 -12.73
CA LEU A 61 -3.84 17.30 -11.32
C LEU A 61 -2.65 17.87 -10.53
N LYS A 62 -1.42 17.68 -11.03
CA LYS A 62 -0.21 18.25 -10.40
C LYS A 62 -0.27 19.76 -10.29
N HIS A 63 -0.73 20.44 -11.34
CA HIS A 63 -0.89 21.88 -11.36
C HIS A 63 -1.87 22.35 -10.26
N ASN A 64 -3.05 21.72 -10.15
CA ASN A 64 -4.02 22.01 -9.11
C ASN A 64 -3.50 21.75 -7.69
N ILE A 65 -2.74 20.66 -7.50
CA ILE A 65 -2.09 20.34 -6.21
C ILE A 65 -1.15 21.47 -5.78
N ILE A 66 -0.37 22.01 -6.71
CA ILE A 66 0.58 23.10 -6.44
C ILE A 66 -0.16 24.40 -6.10
N ILE A 67 -1.09 24.84 -6.96
CA ILE A 67 -1.78 26.12 -6.80
C ILE A 67 -2.62 26.17 -5.52
N ASN A 68 -3.35 25.09 -5.22
CA ASN A 68 -4.25 25.03 -4.08
C ASN A 68 -3.57 24.54 -2.78
N ASN A 69 -2.25 24.30 -2.82
CA ASN A 69 -1.45 23.88 -1.68
C ASN A 69 -2.00 22.59 -1.02
N ILE A 70 -2.36 21.60 -1.84
CA ILE A 70 -3.01 20.35 -1.40
C ILE A 70 -1.96 19.39 -0.85
N ALA A 71 -2.24 18.75 0.30
CA ALA A 71 -1.42 17.67 0.83
C ALA A 71 -1.75 16.35 0.12
N VAL A 72 -0.71 15.56 -0.18
CA VAL A 72 -0.83 14.32 -0.95
C VAL A 72 -0.38 13.12 -0.11
N TRP A 73 -1.23 12.10 -0.08
CA TRP A 73 -1.04 10.86 0.65
C TRP A 73 -1.13 9.68 -0.31
N GLY A 74 -0.24 8.71 -0.18
CA GLY A 74 -0.27 7.53 -1.06
C GLY A 74 0.82 6.52 -0.72
N GLY A 75 1.02 5.53 -1.56
CA GLY A 75 2.11 4.58 -1.38
C GLY A 75 2.82 4.28 -2.69
N MET A 76 4.15 4.19 -2.63
CA MET A 76 5.04 4.05 -3.79
C MET A 76 4.83 5.22 -4.77
N MET A 77 4.86 6.42 -4.23
CA MET A 77 4.69 7.66 -4.99
C MET A 77 5.91 7.91 -5.90
N PRO A 78 5.72 8.52 -7.09
CA PRO A 78 6.85 8.98 -7.90
C PRO A 78 7.73 9.95 -7.11
N GLU A 79 9.02 9.95 -7.39
CA GLU A 79 9.94 10.93 -6.83
C GLU A 79 9.49 12.35 -7.18
N CYS A 80 9.60 13.27 -6.23
CA CYS A 80 9.24 14.67 -6.39
C CYS A 80 7.78 14.92 -6.81
N PHE A 81 6.85 14.00 -6.54
CA PHE A 81 5.44 14.27 -6.81
C PHE A 81 4.95 15.42 -5.91
N PRO A 82 4.29 16.45 -6.47
CA PRO A 82 3.89 17.63 -5.70
C PRO A 82 2.92 17.27 -4.56
N GLY A 83 3.06 17.95 -3.44
CA GLY A 83 2.18 17.79 -2.28
C GLY A 83 2.56 16.64 -1.33
N VAL A 84 3.48 15.75 -1.70
CA VAL A 84 3.97 14.67 -0.81
C VAL A 84 4.78 15.22 0.37
N ASP A 85 5.41 16.38 0.20
CA ASP A 85 6.09 17.13 1.26
C ASP A 85 5.16 17.62 2.36
N ARG A 86 3.87 17.82 2.05
CA ARG A 86 2.81 18.23 2.99
C ARG A 86 1.98 17.06 3.50
N GLY A 87 2.06 15.92 2.81
CA GLY A 87 1.43 14.65 3.14
C GLY A 87 2.46 13.59 3.50
N CYS A 88 2.28 12.39 2.97
CA CYS A 88 3.19 11.27 3.22
C CYS A 88 3.12 10.21 2.12
N ASP A 89 4.27 9.62 1.79
CA ASP A 89 4.33 8.32 1.13
C ASP A 89 4.35 7.22 2.21
N PHE A 90 3.26 6.51 2.39
CA PHE A 90 3.13 5.45 3.40
C PHE A 90 4.20 4.36 3.28
N MET A 91 4.71 4.13 2.06
CA MET A 91 5.71 3.10 1.81
C MET A 91 7.15 3.56 2.09
N ARG A 92 7.31 4.78 2.66
CA ARG A 92 8.55 5.28 3.24
C ARG A 92 8.56 5.21 4.77
N ASP A 93 7.42 4.94 5.39
CA ASP A 93 7.30 4.75 6.83
C ASP A 93 7.61 3.30 7.19
N GLU A 94 8.68 3.10 7.97
CA GLU A 94 9.14 1.79 8.42
C GLU A 94 8.05 1.01 9.17
N THR A 95 7.26 1.68 10.01
CA THR A 95 6.20 1.07 10.81
C THR A 95 5.08 0.56 9.90
N VAL A 96 4.67 1.37 8.92
CA VAL A 96 3.65 0.96 7.94
C VAL A 96 4.14 -0.22 7.11
N ILE A 97 5.41 -0.20 6.66
CA ILE A 97 5.99 -1.31 5.90
C ILE A 97 6.01 -2.59 6.72
N GLU A 98 6.37 -2.53 8.01
CA GLU A 98 6.41 -3.69 8.90
C GLU A 98 5.02 -4.26 9.16
N GLN A 99 4.04 -3.42 9.46
CA GLN A 99 2.65 -3.85 9.63
C GLN A 99 2.08 -4.46 8.34
N ASN A 100 2.34 -3.85 7.20
CA ASN A 100 1.92 -4.40 5.91
C ASN A 100 2.58 -5.76 5.60
N ALA A 101 3.83 -5.96 6.03
CA ALA A 101 4.51 -7.24 5.87
C ALA A 101 3.85 -8.36 6.69
N ILE A 102 3.36 -8.07 7.90
CA ILE A 102 2.64 -9.03 8.74
C ILE A 102 1.34 -9.45 8.05
N VAL A 103 0.51 -8.48 7.65
CA VAL A 103 -0.77 -8.76 6.95
C VAL A 103 -0.54 -9.53 5.65
N THR A 104 0.54 -9.22 4.92
CA THR A 104 0.91 -9.93 3.70
C THR A 104 1.30 -11.38 4.00
N ALA A 105 2.01 -11.62 5.10
CA ALA A 105 2.40 -12.97 5.50
C ALA A 105 1.19 -13.82 5.92
N GLU A 106 0.22 -13.24 6.63
CA GLU A 106 -1.03 -13.92 7.00
C GLU A 106 -1.86 -14.29 5.76
N ALA A 107 -2.00 -13.35 4.81
CA ALA A 107 -2.69 -13.61 3.55
C ALA A 107 -1.98 -14.71 2.73
N THR A 108 -0.65 -14.72 2.71
CA THR A 108 0.14 -15.74 2.04
C THR A 108 -0.06 -17.12 2.68
N ALA A 109 -0.07 -17.19 4.01
CA ALA A 109 -0.35 -18.44 4.73
C ALA A 109 -1.76 -18.95 4.44
N SER A 110 -2.76 -18.07 4.40
CA SER A 110 -4.14 -18.43 4.03
C SER A 110 -4.21 -19.03 2.62
N ILE A 111 -3.55 -18.40 1.64
CA ILE A 111 -3.49 -18.93 0.27
C ILE A 111 -2.76 -20.28 0.23
N ALA A 112 -1.67 -20.42 0.97
CA ALA A 112 -0.92 -21.67 1.03
C ALA A 112 -1.76 -22.80 1.61
N ILE A 113 -2.53 -22.56 2.68
CA ILE A 113 -3.46 -23.52 3.27
C ILE A 113 -4.53 -23.95 2.24
N GLN A 114 -5.13 -22.98 1.53
CA GLN A 114 -6.17 -23.25 0.55
C GLN A 114 -5.67 -24.01 -0.70
N LYS A 115 -4.41 -23.81 -1.09
CA LYS A 115 -3.83 -24.39 -2.30
C LYS A 115 -3.06 -25.67 -2.04
N SER A 116 -2.68 -25.96 -0.82
CA SER A 116 -1.94 -27.18 -0.46
C SER A 116 -2.86 -28.40 -0.48
N ILE A 117 -2.38 -29.45 -1.09
CA ILE A 117 -3.06 -30.79 -1.08
C ILE A 117 -2.88 -31.45 0.29
N HIS A 118 -1.82 -31.10 1.01
CA HIS A 118 -1.50 -31.62 2.34
C HIS A 118 -1.55 -30.51 3.38
N GLY A 119 -1.66 -30.86 4.65
CA GLY A 119 -1.58 -29.89 5.74
C GLY A 119 -0.22 -29.15 5.73
N ILE A 120 -0.24 -27.86 6.13
CA ILE A 120 0.99 -27.06 6.22
C ILE A 120 1.81 -27.41 7.45
N TYR A 121 1.17 -27.90 8.52
CA TYR A 121 1.85 -28.29 9.74
C TYR A 121 2.97 -29.31 9.48
N GLY A 122 4.19 -28.97 9.91
CA GLY A 122 5.37 -29.81 9.70
C GLY A 122 5.90 -29.86 8.26
N SER A 123 5.30 -29.13 7.31
CA SER A 123 5.78 -29.06 5.93
C SER A 123 7.11 -28.29 5.84
N LYS A 124 7.96 -28.63 4.86
CA LYS A 124 9.15 -27.83 4.56
C LYS A 124 8.78 -26.62 3.72
N VAL A 125 9.12 -25.41 4.18
CA VAL A 125 8.82 -24.16 3.50
C VAL A 125 10.12 -23.46 3.11
N LEU A 126 10.24 -23.11 1.83
CA LEU A 126 11.31 -22.25 1.33
C LEU A 126 10.74 -20.83 1.11
N VAL A 127 11.35 -19.84 1.76
CA VAL A 127 11.03 -18.42 1.55
C VAL A 127 12.15 -17.79 0.72
N SER A 128 11.85 -17.49 -0.54
CA SER A 128 12.77 -16.78 -1.43
C SER A 128 12.75 -15.28 -1.14
N GLY A 129 13.89 -14.74 -0.73
CA GLY A 129 14.03 -13.35 -0.27
C GLY A 129 13.76 -13.17 1.24
N PHE A 130 14.71 -12.57 1.95
CA PHE A 130 14.67 -12.42 3.42
C PHE A 130 14.59 -10.95 3.86
N GLY A 131 13.86 -10.11 3.08
CA GLY A 131 13.45 -8.75 3.47
C GLY A 131 12.33 -8.79 4.51
N LYS A 132 11.67 -7.64 4.76
CA LYS A 132 10.62 -7.52 5.80
C LYS A 132 9.48 -8.53 5.59
N CYS A 133 8.97 -8.65 4.37
CA CYS A 133 7.92 -9.64 4.06
C CYS A 133 8.41 -11.08 4.24
N GLY A 134 9.62 -11.41 3.77
CA GLY A 134 10.17 -12.76 3.93
C GLY A 134 10.38 -13.15 5.40
N LYS A 135 10.86 -12.22 6.21
CA LYS A 135 10.99 -12.42 7.67
C LYS A 135 9.63 -12.64 8.34
N ALA A 136 8.60 -11.86 7.95
CA ALA A 136 7.25 -12.03 8.46
C ALA A 136 6.65 -13.38 8.04
N MET A 137 6.80 -13.78 6.77
CA MET A 137 6.36 -15.09 6.28
C MET A 137 7.06 -16.24 7.01
N ALA A 138 8.38 -16.16 7.19
CA ALA A 138 9.12 -17.20 7.92
C ALA A 138 8.60 -17.37 9.34
N ARG A 139 8.28 -16.28 10.05
CA ARG A 139 7.68 -16.33 11.40
C ARG A 139 6.31 -17.01 11.39
N VAL A 140 5.44 -16.65 10.46
CA VAL A 140 4.09 -17.24 10.35
C VAL A 140 4.18 -18.74 10.08
N PHE A 141 4.99 -19.18 9.11
CA PHE A 141 5.14 -20.60 8.80
C PHE A 141 5.85 -21.39 9.90
N PHE A 142 6.78 -20.77 10.62
CA PHE A 142 7.41 -21.38 11.79
C PHE A 142 6.38 -21.69 12.89
N CYS A 143 5.38 -20.83 13.12
CA CYS A 143 4.28 -21.08 14.06
C CYS A 143 3.43 -22.31 13.68
N TYR A 144 3.42 -22.70 12.40
CA TYR A 144 2.81 -23.96 11.94
C TYR A 144 3.76 -25.17 12.03
N GLY A 145 4.85 -25.08 12.82
CA GLY A 145 5.82 -26.15 12.95
C GLY A 145 6.61 -26.46 11.69
N SER A 146 6.63 -25.55 10.72
CA SER A 146 7.35 -25.74 9.46
C SER A 146 8.79 -25.23 9.62
N PRO A 147 9.82 -26.08 9.38
CA PRO A 147 11.20 -25.59 9.31
C PRO A 147 11.31 -24.64 8.11
N CYS A 148 11.58 -23.37 8.37
CA CYS A 148 11.71 -22.35 7.32
C CYS A 148 13.17 -22.15 6.95
N HIS A 149 13.48 -22.20 5.65
CA HIS A 149 14.77 -21.82 5.10
C HIS A 149 14.60 -20.50 4.35
N GLY A 150 15.32 -19.48 4.76
CA GLY A 150 15.35 -18.17 4.08
C GLY A 150 16.57 -18.09 3.18
N ASP A 151 16.37 -17.78 1.91
CA ASP A 151 17.44 -17.53 0.95
C ASP A 151 17.64 -16.02 0.82
N GLY A 152 18.46 -15.45 1.67
CA GLY A 152 18.80 -14.04 1.70
C GLY A 152 20.29 -13.82 1.93
N LYS A 153 20.85 -12.79 1.35
CA LYS A 153 22.28 -12.39 1.48
C LYS A 153 22.71 -11.99 2.91
N GLU A 154 21.84 -12.10 3.90
CA GLU A 154 22.21 -11.93 5.30
C GLU A 154 22.49 -13.30 5.93
N LYS A 155 23.66 -13.40 6.53
CA LYS A 155 24.17 -14.59 7.22
C LYS A 155 23.12 -15.17 8.15
N THR A 156 22.90 -16.47 7.98
CA THR A 156 22.11 -17.38 8.80
C THR A 156 22.09 -16.97 10.28
N GLY A 157 21.05 -16.27 10.71
CA GLY A 157 20.64 -16.26 12.09
C GLY A 157 19.72 -17.49 12.28
N LYS A 158 20.20 -18.47 13.03
CA LYS A 158 19.31 -19.49 13.61
C LYS A 158 18.33 -18.77 14.52
N VAL A 159 17.05 -18.87 14.23
CA VAL A 159 15.98 -18.53 15.17
C VAL A 159 15.71 -19.74 16.01
#